data_ec1b4a047689d22349034f57ce838410
#
_entry.id   ec1b4a047689d22349034f57ce838410
#
_cell.length_a   1.000
_cell.length_b   1.000
_cell.length_c   1.000
_cell.angle_alpha   90.00
_cell.angle_beta   90.00
_cell.angle_gamma   90.00
#
_symmetry.space_group_name_H-M   'P 1'
#
loop_
_entity.id
_entity.type
_entity.pdbx_description
1 polymer ?
#
loop_
_entity_poly.entity_id
_entity_poly.type
_entity_poly.pdbx_seq_one_letter_code
_entity_poly.pdbx_strand_id
1 'polypeptide(L)'
;EKLWCTNGTIAELMVVMARTGPKKITAFIVEANWPGVEVVQRLHFMGLKALENGIIRFTNVKVPVENVLWGEGRGLKLALITLNTGRLTLPASCVAAGKRCLQIVREWGSTRVQWGQAIGKHDAIAQKIGRMAAETFAMEAVSDLASGMADKGGFDIRLEAAMAKMWNTETAWRIADDTLQIKGGRGYETADSLRSRGEKPDPIERLMRDMRINLIFEGSSEIMRLFIAREAVDTHMRVAGALIDPKVPAGQKVTALLKAGAFYAFWYPKLWLGVRGWFGFGEFGRLAPHMRYVERSSRRLARSLFHCMVRFGPMLEKRQAVLGRLVEIGAELLAIAAACSRAHAMLTKNPRETGPRELADVFAQQARLRVEQKFHDLWHNTDTATYTTARHVLDDHFRWLEEGIVRE
;
A
#
# COMPACT_ATOMS: atom_id res chain seq x y z
N GLU A 1 -12.90 -12.27 23.53
CA GLU A 1 -13.67 -11.62 22.47
C GLU A 1 -12.79 -11.37 21.25
N LYS A 2 -13.43 -11.38 20.08
CA LYS A 2 -12.83 -10.98 18.80
C LYS A 2 -13.69 -9.85 18.23
N LEU A 3 -13.01 -8.77 17.83
CA LEU A 3 -13.64 -7.55 17.33
C LEU A 3 -13.42 -7.44 15.83
N TRP A 4 -14.38 -6.85 15.13
CA TRP A 4 -14.38 -6.64 13.67
C TRP A 4 -14.27 -7.94 12.86
N CYS A 5 -14.95 -8.99 13.33
CA CYS A 5 -14.98 -10.28 12.63
C CYS A 5 -15.85 -10.15 11.37
N THR A 6 -15.22 -10.10 10.21
CA THR A 6 -15.91 -10.06 8.93
C THR A 6 -16.72 -11.33 8.72
N ASN A 7 -18.02 -11.16 8.40
CA ASN A 7 -19.02 -12.21 8.31
C ASN A 7 -19.19 -13.06 9.60
N GLY A 8 -18.62 -12.62 10.72
CA GLY A 8 -18.65 -13.35 11.98
C GLY A 8 -20.06 -13.55 12.55
N THR A 9 -21.03 -12.71 12.16
CA THR A 9 -22.42 -12.82 12.62
C THR A 9 -23.24 -13.84 11.86
N ILE A 10 -22.76 -14.32 10.71
CA ILE A 10 -23.46 -15.27 9.82
C ILE A 10 -22.63 -16.51 9.48
N ALA A 11 -21.36 -16.52 9.86
CA ALA A 11 -20.47 -17.65 9.57
C ALA A 11 -20.87 -18.88 10.39
N GLU A 12 -20.97 -20.04 9.77
CA GLU A 12 -21.17 -21.33 10.43
C GLU A 12 -19.85 -21.92 10.97
N LEU A 13 -18.73 -21.64 10.26
CA LEU A 13 -17.39 -22.08 10.62
C LEU A 13 -16.46 -20.85 10.73
N MET A 14 -15.62 -20.85 11.74
CA MET A 14 -14.66 -19.79 11.99
C MET A 14 -13.25 -20.37 12.21
N VAL A 15 -12.23 -19.73 11.64
CA VAL A 15 -10.84 -19.99 12.00
C VAL A 15 -10.43 -19.01 13.10
N VAL A 16 -10.29 -19.53 14.31
CA VAL A 16 -10.02 -18.73 15.51
C VAL A 16 -8.56 -18.83 15.92
N MET A 17 -7.85 -17.71 15.95
CA MET A 17 -6.50 -17.62 16.48
C MET A 17 -6.54 -17.45 18.00
N ALA A 18 -5.95 -18.36 18.77
CA ALA A 18 -5.88 -18.28 20.20
C ALA A 18 -4.45 -18.52 20.72
N ARG A 19 -4.16 -17.93 21.88
CA ARG A 19 -2.88 -18.14 22.55
C ARG A 19 -2.90 -19.45 23.32
N THR A 20 -1.98 -20.37 22.98
CA THR A 20 -1.79 -21.67 23.66
C THR A 20 -0.53 -21.72 24.54
N GLY A 21 0.25 -20.63 24.57
CA GLY A 21 1.44 -20.49 25.40
C GLY A 21 2.02 -19.06 25.31
N PRO A 22 3.06 -18.73 26.08
CA PRO A 22 3.59 -17.36 26.18
C PRO A 22 3.93 -16.71 24.84
N LYS A 23 4.36 -17.50 23.85
CA LYS A 23 4.72 -17.04 22.49
C LYS A 23 4.07 -17.90 21.39
N LYS A 24 3.10 -18.74 21.75
CA LYS A 24 2.44 -19.67 20.82
C LYS A 24 1.04 -19.18 20.51
N ILE A 25 0.76 -18.97 19.23
CA ILE A 25 -0.57 -18.71 18.69
C ILE A 25 -0.94 -19.90 17.81
N THR A 26 -2.09 -20.50 18.10
CA THR A 26 -2.61 -21.68 17.40
C THR A 26 -3.92 -21.31 16.70
N ALA A 27 -4.15 -21.85 15.51
CA ALA A 27 -5.37 -21.71 14.77
C ALA A 27 -6.29 -22.91 15.00
N PHE A 28 -7.57 -22.63 15.23
CA PHE A 28 -8.60 -23.63 15.50
C PHE A 28 -9.77 -23.47 14.56
N ILE A 29 -10.35 -24.57 14.07
CA ILE A 29 -11.66 -24.56 13.43
C ILE A 29 -12.70 -24.62 14.55
N VAL A 30 -13.62 -23.65 14.57
CA VAL A 30 -14.69 -23.53 15.56
C VAL A 30 -16.03 -23.36 14.84
N GLU A 31 -17.03 -24.17 15.21
CA GLU A 31 -18.38 -24.01 14.72
C GLU A 31 -19.13 -22.94 15.52
N ALA A 32 -19.91 -22.14 14.84
CA ALA A 32 -20.62 -21.00 15.45
C ALA A 32 -21.71 -21.42 16.45
N ASN A 33 -22.27 -22.63 16.26
CA ASN A 33 -23.33 -23.19 17.11
C ASN A 33 -22.82 -23.90 18.38
N TRP A 34 -21.50 -23.97 18.59
CA TRP A 34 -20.97 -24.61 19.79
C TRP A 34 -21.27 -23.86 21.07
N PRO A 35 -21.52 -24.58 22.18
CA PRO A 35 -21.74 -23.94 23.47
C PRO A 35 -20.59 -23.02 23.86
N GLY A 36 -20.93 -21.78 24.23
CA GLY A 36 -19.95 -20.74 24.59
C GLY A 36 -19.50 -19.85 23.44
N VAL A 37 -19.94 -20.08 22.21
CA VAL A 37 -19.80 -19.15 21.10
C VAL A 37 -21.00 -18.23 21.05
N GLU A 38 -20.77 -16.93 21.08
CA GLU A 38 -21.82 -15.91 21.15
C GLU A 38 -21.52 -14.76 20.18
N VAL A 39 -22.51 -14.39 19.35
CA VAL A 39 -22.52 -13.12 18.60
C VAL A 39 -22.98 -12.02 19.55
N VAL A 40 -22.06 -11.20 20.05
CA VAL A 40 -22.35 -10.15 21.02
C VAL A 40 -23.05 -8.97 20.36
N GLN A 41 -22.55 -8.56 19.19
CA GLN A 41 -23.06 -7.39 18.50
C GLN A 41 -22.70 -7.43 17.01
N ARG A 42 -23.66 -7.00 16.17
CA ARG A 42 -23.39 -6.61 14.79
C ARG A 42 -22.83 -5.19 14.75
N LEU A 43 -21.76 -4.96 14.03
CA LEU A 43 -21.12 -3.65 13.89
C LEU A 43 -21.55 -2.98 12.57
N HIS A 44 -21.84 -1.68 12.63
CA HIS A 44 -22.22 -0.88 11.47
C HIS A 44 -21.06 -0.01 11.01
N PHE A 45 -20.61 -0.21 9.77
CA PHE A 45 -19.48 0.49 9.18
C PHE A 45 -19.92 1.58 8.21
N MET A 46 -19.02 2.51 7.94
CA MET A 46 -19.17 3.58 6.97
C MET A 46 -19.45 3.06 5.55
N GLY A 47 -18.73 2.05 5.10
CA GLY A 47 -18.85 1.38 3.80
C GLY A 47 -18.99 -0.13 3.95
N LEU A 48 -18.93 -0.85 2.82
CA LEU A 48 -19.07 -2.31 2.75
C LEU A 48 -20.31 -2.82 3.50
N LYS A 49 -21.46 -2.16 3.29
CA LYS A 49 -22.71 -2.41 4.03
C LYS A 49 -23.25 -3.83 3.89
N ALA A 50 -22.84 -4.57 2.85
CA ALA A 50 -23.22 -5.95 2.61
C ALA A 50 -22.41 -6.97 3.45
N LEU A 51 -21.33 -6.53 4.11
CA LEU A 51 -20.54 -7.40 4.98
C LEU A 51 -21.10 -7.39 6.41
N GLU A 52 -21.27 -8.58 6.95
CA GLU A 52 -21.78 -8.81 8.28
C GLU A 52 -20.64 -8.87 9.31
N ASN A 53 -20.21 -7.71 9.81
CA ASN A 53 -19.16 -7.60 10.81
C ASN A 53 -19.72 -7.64 12.22
N GLY A 54 -19.03 -8.33 13.14
CA GLY A 54 -19.50 -8.47 14.51
C GLY A 54 -18.40 -8.59 15.55
N ILE A 55 -18.87 -8.58 16.79
CA ILE A 55 -18.11 -8.96 17.98
C ILE A 55 -18.51 -10.38 18.33
N ILE A 56 -17.54 -11.27 18.40
CA ILE A 56 -17.74 -12.68 18.73
C ILE A 56 -17.03 -12.98 20.05
N ARG A 57 -17.79 -13.54 20.99
CA ARG A 57 -17.28 -13.97 22.30
C ARG A 57 -17.13 -15.48 22.34
N PHE A 58 -16.06 -15.95 22.94
CA PHE A 58 -15.80 -17.35 23.20
C PHE A 58 -15.61 -17.54 24.70
N THR A 59 -16.50 -18.32 25.34
CA THR A 59 -16.48 -18.56 26.78
C THR A 59 -16.40 -20.06 27.03
N ASN A 60 -15.27 -20.55 27.50
CA ASN A 60 -15.03 -21.96 27.81
C ASN A 60 -15.41 -22.94 26.68
N VAL A 61 -15.24 -22.52 25.41
CA VAL A 61 -15.55 -23.34 24.24
C VAL A 61 -14.58 -24.53 24.21
N LYS A 62 -15.12 -25.74 24.20
CA LYS A 62 -14.35 -26.98 24.08
C LYS A 62 -14.09 -27.26 22.61
N VAL A 63 -12.85 -27.15 22.18
CA VAL A 63 -12.43 -27.39 20.80
C VAL A 63 -11.70 -28.73 20.73
N PRO A 64 -12.16 -29.70 19.90
CA PRO A 64 -11.45 -30.95 19.66
C PRO A 64 -10.01 -30.74 19.16
N VAL A 65 -9.10 -31.67 19.53
CA VAL A 65 -7.68 -31.53 19.12
C VAL A 65 -7.50 -31.64 17.60
N GLU A 66 -8.34 -32.42 16.93
CA GLU A 66 -8.39 -32.58 15.47
C GLU A 66 -8.73 -31.29 14.74
N ASN A 67 -9.33 -30.32 15.42
CA ASN A 67 -9.64 -29.01 14.85
C ASN A 67 -8.48 -28.02 14.90
N VAL A 68 -7.31 -28.46 15.39
CA VAL A 68 -6.09 -27.65 15.34
C VAL A 68 -5.52 -27.62 13.93
N LEU A 69 -5.44 -26.43 13.33
CA LEU A 69 -4.87 -26.25 12.00
C LEU A 69 -3.34 -26.17 12.06
N TRP A 70 -2.67 -26.94 11.20
CA TRP A 70 -1.20 -26.97 11.03
C TRP A 70 -0.38 -27.32 12.28
N GLY A 71 -1.03 -27.59 13.41
CA GLY A 71 -0.40 -27.90 14.68
C GLY A 71 -0.20 -26.68 15.60
N GLU A 72 0.09 -26.98 16.85
CA GLU A 72 0.23 -25.99 17.92
C GLU A 72 1.34 -24.97 17.65
N GLY A 73 1.05 -23.69 17.90
CA GLY A 73 1.99 -22.59 17.76
C GLY A 73 2.22 -22.11 16.31
N ARG A 74 1.55 -22.71 15.32
CA ARG A 74 1.71 -22.35 13.89
C ARG A 74 0.63 -21.39 13.36
N GLY A 75 -0.32 -20.98 14.19
CA GLY A 75 -1.44 -20.13 13.78
C GLY A 75 -0.99 -18.78 13.21
N LEU A 76 0.00 -18.12 13.80
CA LEU A 76 0.52 -16.85 13.26
C LEU A 76 1.10 -17.02 11.84
N LYS A 77 1.85 -18.11 11.61
CA LYS A 77 2.40 -18.41 10.27
C LYS A 77 1.27 -18.61 9.24
N LEU A 78 0.23 -19.35 9.62
CA LEU A 78 -0.95 -19.56 8.78
C LEU A 78 -1.63 -18.22 8.43
N ALA A 79 -1.89 -17.38 9.43
CA ALA A 79 -2.50 -16.07 9.24
C ALA A 79 -1.69 -15.19 8.27
N LEU A 80 -0.36 -15.15 8.42
CA LEU A 80 0.51 -14.35 7.53
C LEU A 80 0.50 -14.86 6.08
N ILE A 81 0.40 -16.16 5.85
CA ILE A 81 0.29 -16.73 4.50
C ILE A 81 -1.04 -16.35 3.88
N THR A 82 -2.14 -16.48 4.61
CA THR A 82 -3.49 -16.07 4.15
C THR A 82 -3.55 -14.59 3.80
N LEU A 83 -2.94 -13.72 4.63
CA LEU A 83 -2.86 -12.27 4.38
C LEU A 83 -2.10 -11.93 3.09
N ASN A 84 -1.12 -12.73 2.66
CA ASN A 84 -0.42 -12.48 1.40
C ASN A 84 -1.34 -12.64 0.19
N THR A 85 -2.29 -13.59 0.22
CA THR A 85 -3.31 -13.73 -0.83
C THR A 85 -4.23 -12.50 -0.87
N GLY A 86 -4.71 -12.01 0.27
CA GLY A 86 -5.51 -10.78 0.34
C GLY A 86 -4.78 -9.55 -0.22
N ARG A 87 -3.46 -9.47 -0.01
CA ARG A 87 -2.62 -8.38 -0.55
C ARG A 87 -2.47 -8.41 -2.08
N LEU A 88 -2.84 -9.49 -2.76
CA LEU A 88 -2.91 -9.57 -4.22
C LEU A 88 -4.32 -9.24 -4.73
N THR A 89 -5.37 -9.65 -4.02
CA THR A 89 -6.75 -9.43 -4.46
C THR A 89 -7.22 -7.98 -4.29
N LEU A 90 -6.79 -7.31 -3.21
CA LEU A 90 -7.12 -5.90 -2.99
C LEU A 90 -6.62 -4.95 -4.09
N PRO A 91 -5.37 -5.05 -4.58
CA PRO A 91 -4.92 -4.29 -5.75
C PRO A 91 -5.81 -4.46 -6.97
N ALA A 92 -6.26 -5.68 -7.27
CA ALA A 92 -7.14 -5.95 -8.40
C ALA A 92 -8.50 -5.26 -8.26
N SER A 93 -9.10 -5.27 -7.05
CA SER A 93 -10.34 -4.53 -6.78
C SER A 93 -10.16 -3.01 -6.93
N CYS A 94 -9.00 -2.48 -6.53
CA CYS A 94 -8.64 -1.08 -6.73
C CYS A 94 -8.55 -0.70 -8.21
N VAL A 95 -8.00 -1.58 -9.05
CA VAL A 95 -7.97 -1.39 -10.51
C VAL A 95 -9.38 -1.31 -11.08
N ALA A 96 -10.27 -2.22 -10.68
CA ALA A 96 -11.67 -2.21 -11.12
C ALA A 96 -12.38 -0.90 -10.72
N ALA A 97 -12.16 -0.43 -9.48
CA ALA A 97 -12.67 0.85 -9.01
C ALA A 97 -12.12 2.04 -9.84
N GLY A 98 -10.82 2.06 -10.11
CA GLY A 98 -10.19 3.08 -10.96
C GLY A 98 -10.78 3.12 -12.37
N LYS A 99 -10.97 1.96 -13.01
CA LYS A 99 -11.62 1.84 -14.32
C LYS A 99 -13.06 2.37 -14.30
N ARG A 100 -13.83 2.05 -13.24
CA ARG A 100 -15.19 2.56 -13.09
C ARG A 100 -15.21 4.08 -12.89
N CYS A 101 -14.31 4.61 -12.09
CA CYS A 101 -14.14 6.06 -11.93
C CYS A 101 -13.82 6.74 -13.25
N LEU A 102 -12.87 6.21 -14.03
CA LEU A 102 -12.54 6.73 -15.35
C LEU A 102 -13.73 6.73 -16.30
N GLN A 103 -14.53 5.68 -16.32
CA GLN A 103 -15.75 5.63 -17.14
C GLN A 103 -16.70 6.76 -16.75
N ILE A 104 -16.94 6.95 -15.45
CA ILE A 104 -17.84 7.99 -14.94
C ILE A 104 -17.33 9.40 -15.31
N VAL A 105 -16.06 9.70 -15.06
CA VAL A 105 -15.51 11.03 -15.33
C VAL A 105 -15.40 11.33 -16.83
N ARG A 106 -15.12 10.32 -17.67
CA ARG A 106 -15.11 10.44 -19.13
C ARG A 106 -16.49 10.84 -19.64
N GLU A 107 -17.53 10.13 -19.23
CA GLU A 107 -18.91 10.42 -19.64
C GLU A 107 -19.36 11.80 -19.13
N TRP A 108 -19.16 12.09 -17.86
CA TRP A 108 -19.56 13.35 -17.25
C TRP A 108 -18.74 14.53 -17.77
N GLY A 109 -17.43 14.40 -17.85
CA GLY A 109 -16.52 15.43 -18.29
C GLY A 109 -16.72 15.84 -19.75
N SER A 110 -17.20 14.91 -20.62
CA SER A 110 -17.48 15.18 -22.01
C SER A 110 -18.88 15.78 -22.27
N THR A 111 -19.84 15.54 -21.37
CA THR A 111 -21.24 15.95 -21.56
C THR A 111 -21.66 17.18 -20.75
N ARG A 112 -21.12 17.34 -19.54
CA ARG A 112 -21.45 18.47 -18.68
C ARG A 112 -20.79 19.76 -19.19
N VAL A 113 -21.59 20.74 -19.58
CA VAL A 113 -21.10 22.03 -20.02
C VAL A 113 -21.21 23.07 -18.91
N GLN A 114 -20.14 23.80 -18.65
CA GLN A 114 -20.07 24.98 -17.79
C GLN A 114 -19.05 25.97 -18.40
N TRP A 115 -19.31 27.27 -18.25
CA TRP A 115 -18.45 28.31 -18.80
C TRP A 115 -18.12 28.12 -20.31
N GLY A 116 -19.15 27.76 -21.09
CA GLY A 116 -19.07 27.69 -22.55
C GLY A 116 -18.46 26.41 -23.14
N GLN A 117 -18.00 25.47 -22.34
CA GLN A 117 -17.45 24.20 -22.85
C GLN A 117 -17.67 23.03 -21.91
N ALA A 118 -17.45 21.82 -22.41
CA ALA A 118 -17.46 20.59 -21.58
C ALA A 118 -16.43 20.72 -20.47
N ILE A 119 -16.83 20.35 -19.23
CA ILE A 119 -15.97 20.55 -18.04
C ILE A 119 -14.63 19.84 -18.13
N GLY A 120 -14.58 18.69 -18.80
CA GLY A 120 -13.33 17.94 -19.02
C GLY A 120 -12.31 18.65 -19.90
N LYS A 121 -12.71 19.74 -20.60
CA LYS A 121 -11.80 20.57 -21.41
C LYS A 121 -11.18 21.72 -20.61
N HIS A 122 -11.68 22.02 -19.42
CA HIS A 122 -11.02 22.98 -18.53
C HIS A 122 -9.76 22.36 -17.95
N ASP A 123 -8.64 23.07 -17.97
CA ASP A 123 -7.33 22.55 -17.60
C ASP A 123 -7.31 21.87 -16.23
N ALA A 124 -7.90 22.49 -15.21
CA ALA A 124 -7.95 21.93 -13.85
C ALA A 124 -8.62 20.54 -13.78
N ILE A 125 -9.64 20.29 -14.61
CA ILE A 125 -10.33 19.00 -14.68
C ILE A 125 -9.58 18.04 -15.61
N ALA A 126 -9.06 18.52 -16.73
CA ALA A 126 -8.26 17.75 -17.68
C ALA A 126 -7.03 17.12 -16.98
N GLN A 127 -6.32 17.90 -16.14
CA GLN A 127 -5.17 17.41 -15.36
C GLN A 127 -5.57 16.26 -14.43
N LYS A 128 -6.71 16.34 -13.75
CA LYS A 128 -7.22 15.25 -12.92
C LYS A 128 -7.53 14.00 -13.76
N ILE A 129 -8.25 14.15 -14.87
CA ILE A 129 -8.63 13.02 -15.74
C ILE A 129 -7.39 12.34 -16.32
N GLY A 130 -6.42 13.11 -16.83
CA GLY A 130 -5.17 12.58 -17.36
C GLY A 130 -4.35 11.81 -16.34
N ARG A 131 -4.23 12.35 -15.09
CA ARG A 131 -3.59 11.67 -13.98
C ARG A 131 -4.31 10.38 -13.62
N MET A 132 -5.64 10.40 -13.47
CA MET A 132 -6.45 9.22 -13.13
C MET A 132 -6.29 8.12 -14.18
N ALA A 133 -6.23 8.45 -15.46
CA ALA A 133 -6.01 7.47 -16.53
C ALA A 133 -4.62 6.83 -16.42
N ALA A 134 -3.58 7.63 -16.25
CA ALA A 134 -2.20 7.17 -16.12
C ALA A 134 -1.99 6.32 -14.84
N GLU A 135 -2.55 6.77 -13.70
CA GLU A 135 -2.48 6.03 -12.44
C GLU A 135 -3.27 4.71 -12.49
N THR A 136 -4.45 4.68 -13.14
CA THR A 136 -5.23 3.44 -13.31
C THR A 136 -4.46 2.42 -14.16
N PHE A 137 -3.81 2.87 -15.24
CA PHE A 137 -2.94 2.01 -16.05
C PHE A 137 -1.78 1.45 -15.24
N ALA A 138 -1.13 2.28 -14.42
CA ALA A 138 -0.03 1.85 -13.57
C ALA A 138 -0.50 0.90 -12.44
N MET A 139 -1.66 1.14 -11.82
CA MET A 139 -2.24 0.21 -10.84
C MET A 139 -2.46 -1.19 -11.43
N GLU A 140 -2.99 -1.25 -12.67
CA GLU A 140 -3.18 -2.52 -13.36
C GLU A 140 -1.83 -3.20 -13.65
N ALA A 141 -0.83 -2.44 -14.08
CA ALA A 141 0.51 -2.97 -14.33
C ALA A 141 1.17 -3.55 -13.06
N VAL A 142 1.04 -2.87 -11.93
CA VAL A 142 1.55 -3.33 -10.63
C VAL A 142 0.82 -4.58 -10.15
N SER A 143 -0.53 -4.61 -10.30
CA SER A 143 -1.35 -5.76 -9.93
C SER A 143 -1.00 -6.99 -10.77
N ASP A 144 -0.89 -6.84 -12.09
CA ASP A 144 -0.54 -7.94 -13.01
C ASP A 144 0.87 -8.47 -12.74
N LEU A 145 1.83 -7.58 -12.46
CA LEU A 145 3.19 -7.97 -12.12
C LEU A 145 3.23 -8.82 -10.84
N ALA A 146 2.59 -8.34 -9.76
CA ALA A 146 2.59 -9.04 -8.49
C ALA A 146 1.87 -10.40 -8.58
N SER A 147 0.72 -10.45 -9.26
CA SER A 147 -0.05 -11.68 -9.48
C SER A 147 0.71 -12.67 -10.38
N GLY A 148 1.30 -12.19 -11.47
CA GLY A 148 2.09 -13.03 -12.37
C GLY A 148 3.34 -13.62 -11.71
N MET A 149 3.98 -12.89 -10.77
CA MET A 149 5.07 -13.44 -9.96
C MET A 149 4.58 -14.53 -9.00
N ALA A 150 3.38 -14.34 -8.41
CA ALA A 150 2.75 -15.35 -7.56
C ALA A 150 2.41 -16.63 -8.33
N ASP A 151 1.80 -16.50 -9.51
CA ASP A 151 1.41 -17.63 -10.36
C ASP A 151 2.62 -18.43 -10.87
N LYS A 152 3.71 -17.73 -11.21
CA LYS A 152 4.94 -18.37 -11.65
C LYS A 152 5.60 -19.18 -10.54
N GLY A 153 5.39 -18.82 -9.30
CA GLY A 153 6.01 -19.44 -8.13
C GLY A 153 7.54 -19.29 -8.08
N GLY A 154 8.15 -19.83 -7.02
CA GLY A 154 9.60 -19.77 -6.82
C GLY A 154 10.15 -18.41 -6.36
N PHE A 155 9.29 -17.41 -6.16
CA PHE A 155 9.64 -16.10 -5.66
C PHE A 155 9.04 -15.85 -4.28
N ASP A 156 9.78 -15.15 -3.43
CA ASP A 156 9.22 -14.54 -2.22
C ASP A 156 8.59 -13.21 -2.61
N ILE A 157 7.27 -13.21 -2.77
CA ILE A 157 6.49 -12.05 -3.25
C ILE A 157 5.98 -11.14 -2.13
N ARG A 158 6.40 -11.37 -0.87
CA ARG A 158 5.88 -10.62 0.28
C ARG A 158 6.07 -9.11 0.13
N LEU A 159 7.19 -8.71 -0.43
CA LEU A 159 7.54 -7.30 -0.64
C LEU A 159 6.68 -6.68 -1.75
N GLU A 160 6.62 -7.33 -2.91
CA GLU A 160 5.84 -6.88 -4.07
C GLU A 160 4.35 -6.84 -3.77
N ALA A 161 3.81 -7.86 -3.12
CA ALA A 161 2.40 -7.89 -2.70
C ALA A 161 2.07 -6.78 -1.69
N ALA A 162 2.97 -6.51 -0.73
CA ALA A 162 2.78 -5.43 0.23
C ALA A 162 2.85 -4.04 -0.45
N MET A 163 3.79 -3.83 -1.37
CA MET A 163 3.90 -2.60 -2.17
C MET A 163 2.67 -2.41 -3.06
N ALA A 164 2.23 -3.46 -3.76
CA ALA A 164 1.04 -3.42 -4.60
C ALA A 164 -0.21 -3.07 -3.78
N LYS A 165 -0.41 -3.70 -2.61
CA LYS A 165 -1.53 -3.38 -1.72
C LYS A 165 -1.50 -1.92 -1.29
N MET A 166 -0.40 -1.47 -0.72
CA MET A 166 -0.26 -0.11 -0.19
C MET A 166 -0.47 0.93 -1.30
N TRP A 167 0.29 0.82 -2.39
CA TRP A 167 0.30 1.82 -3.46
C TRP A 167 -1.02 1.87 -4.22
N ASN A 168 -1.60 0.71 -4.60
CA ASN A 168 -2.87 0.66 -5.32
C ASN A 168 -4.04 1.17 -4.48
N THR A 169 -4.09 0.84 -3.18
CA THR A 169 -5.20 1.29 -2.32
C THR A 169 -5.17 2.80 -2.09
N GLU A 170 -3.99 3.39 -1.86
CA GLU A 170 -3.83 4.83 -1.72
C GLU A 170 -4.14 5.58 -3.02
N THR A 171 -3.71 5.03 -4.16
CA THR A 171 -3.98 5.60 -5.48
C THR A 171 -5.47 5.53 -5.83
N ALA A 172 -6.11 4.39 -5.60
CA ALA A 172 -7.54 4.23 -5.84
C ALA A 172 -8.39 5.15 -4.96
N TRP A 173 -7.99 5.38 -3.71
CA TRP A 173 -8.64 6.35 -2.85
C TRP A 173 -8.60 7.77 -3.43
N ARG A 174 -7.43 8.23 -3.90
CA ARG A 174 -7.30 9.54 -4.56
C ARG A 174 -8.15 9.64 -5.83
N ILE A 175 -8.20 8.56 -6.62
CA ILE A 175 -9.03 8.50 -7.84
C ILE A 175 -10.52 8.59 -7.50
N ALA A 176 -10.97 7.92 -6.44
CA ALA A 176 -12.36 7.99 -5.98
C ALA A 176 -12.73 9.41 -5.52
N ASP A 177 -11.86 10.06 -4.74
CA ASP A 177 -12.02 11.44 -4.29
C ASP A 177 -12.08 12.43 -5.47
N ASP A 178 -11.14 12.32 -6.41
CA ASP A 178 -11.16 13.14 -7.63
C ASP A 178 -12.43 12.93 -8.48
N THR A 179 -12.93 11.70 -8.53
CA THR A 179 -14.17 11.38 -9.24
C THR A 179 -15.36 12.10 -8.62
N LEU A 180 -15.45 12.07 -7.30
CA LEU A 180 -16.47 12.77 -6.52
C LEU A 180 -16.36 14.27 -6.77
N GLN A 181 -15.15 14.83 -6.69
CA GLN A 181 -14.89 16.24 -6.91
C GLN A 181 -15.26 16.71 -8.34
N ILE A 182 -14.92 15.94 -9.36
CA ILE A 182 -15.25 16.24 -10.78
C ILE A 182 -16.77 16.20 -10.99
N LYS A 183 -17.46 15.28 -10.34
CA LYS A 183 -18.93 15.13 -10.43
C LYS A 183 -19.65 16.23 -9.65
N GLY A 184 -18.99 16.86 -8.67
CA GLY A 184 -19.54 17.90 -7.81
C GLY A 184 -20.67 17.39 -6.93
N GLY A 185 -21.72 18.18 -6.69
CA GLY A 185 -22.84 17.80 -5.85
C GLY A 185 -23.50 16.46 -6.21
N ARG A 186 -23.51 16.12 -7.51
CA ARG A 186 -23.99 14.82 -7.99
C ARG A 186 -23.08 13.65 -7.61
N GLY A 187 -21.81 13.88 -7.33
CA GLY A 187 -20.88 12.89 -6.80
C GLY A 187 -21.09 12.62 -5.31
N TYR A 188 -21.54 13.63 -4.59
CA TYR A 188 -21.80 13.56 -3.16
C TYR A 188 -23.19 12.98 -2.83
N GLU A 189 -24.11 13.03 -3.79
CA GLU A 189 -25.46 12.52 -3.66
C GLU A 189 -25.51 10.99 -3.84
N THR A 190 -26.39 10.32 -3.07
CA THR A 190 -26.56 8.87 -3.17
C THR A 190 -27.15 8.46 -4.52
N ALA A 191 -26.81 7.26 -4.99
CA ALA A 191 -27.34 6.72 -6.24
C ALA A 191 -28.88 6.61 -6.23
N ASP A 192 -29.48 6.33 -5.06
CA ASP A 192 -30.93 6.23 -4.93
C ASP A 192 -31.62 7.60 -5.03
N SER A 193 -30.99 8.63 -4.47
CA SER A 193 -31.50 10.01 -4.62
C SER A 193 -31.41 10.48 -6.07
N LEU A 194 -30.30 10.20 -6.79
CA LEU A 194 -30.18 10.50 -8.22
C LEU A 194 -31.27 9.78 -9.02
N ARG A 195 -31.51 8.51 -8.74
CA ARG A 195 -32.51 7.69 -9.43
C ARG A 195 -33.93 8.23 -9.23
N SER A 196 -34.28 8.69 -8.00
CA SER A 196 -35.61 9.16 -7.68
C SER A 196 -36.05 10.39 -8.47
N ARG A 197 -35.10 11.17 -9.00
CA ARG A 197 -35.37 12.32 -9.88
C ARG A 197 -34.99 12.10 -11.36
N GLY A 198 -34.78 10.84 -11.76
CA GLY A 198 -34.54 10.47 -13.15
C GLY A 198 -33.10 10.72 -13.66
N GLU A 199 -32.15 11.01 -12.76
CA GLU A 199 -30.74 11.15 -13.14
C GLU A 199 -30.02 9.82 -13.11
N LYS A 200 -28.88 9.74 -13.84
CA LYS A 200 -28.03 8.53 -13.87
C LYS A 200 -27.47 8.23 -12.48
N PRO A 201 -27.76 7.07 -11.90
CA PRO A 201 -27.40 6.73 -10.50
C PRO A 201 -25.96 6.23 -10.40
N ASP A 202 -24.96 7.09 -10.67
CA ASP A 202 -23.56 6.74 -10.49
C ASP A 202 -23.24 6.65 -8.98
N PRO A 203 -22.82 5.48 -8.43
CA PRO A 203 -22.71 5.25 -6.99
C PRO A 203 -21.35 5.73 -6.43
N ILE A 204 -20.96 6.98 -6.69
CA ILE A 204 -19.62 7.50 -6.38
C ILE A 204 -19.42 7.64 -4.87
N GLU A 205 -20.42 8.19 -4.16
CA GLU A 205 -20.34 8.37 -2.71
C GLU A 205 -20.21 7.01 -2.00
N ARG A 206 -20.92 5.98 -2.49
CA ARG A 206 -20.79 4.61 -1.96
C ARG A 206 -19.41 4.03 -2.29
N LEU A 207 -18.93 4.18 -3.52
CA LEU A 207 -17.60 3.73 -3.91
C LEU A 207 -16.52 4.34 -3.02
N MET A 208 -16.62 5.63 -2.72
CA MET A 208 -15.70 6.31 -1.81
C MET A 208 -15.76 5.71 -0.40
N ARG A 209 -16.95 5.52 0.16
CA ARG A 209 -17.10 4.89 1.48
C ARG A 209 -16.53 3.47 1.52
N ASP A 210 -16.79 2.68 0.48
CA ASP A 210 -16.31 1.30 0.37
C ASP A 210 -14.78 1.23 0.17
N MET A 211 -14.18 2.18 -0.55
CA MET A 211 -12.73 2.22 -0.79
C MET A 211 -11.93 2.67 0.45
N ARG A 212 -12.53 3.42 1.38
CA ARG A 212 -11.81 3.98 2.53
C ARG A 212 -11.17 2.93 3.43
N ILE A 213 -11.84 1.81 3.62
CA ILE A 213 -11.35 0.72 4.48
C ILE A 213 -10.07 0.07 3.95
N ASN A 214 -9.82 0.13 2.63
CA ASN A 214 -8.67 -0.50 2.00
C ASN A 214 -7.33 0.07 2.49
N LEU A 215 -7.32 1.29 3.04
CA LEU A 215 -6.13 1.89 3.64
C LEU A 215 -5.92 1.45 5.11
N ILE A 216 -6.91 0.78 5.71
CA ILE A 216 -6.94 0.45 7.14
C ILE A 216 -6.76 -1.05 7.37
N PHE A 217 -7.57 -1.90 6.74
CA PHE A 217 -7.56 -3.34 7.00
C PHE A 217 -6.43 -4.07 6.25
N GLU A 218 -6.18 -5.32 6.64
CA GLU A 218 -5.11 -6.18 6.09
C GLU A 218 -3.71 -5.56 6.15
N GLY A 219 -3.48 -4.74 7.16
CA GLY A 219 -2.33 -3.90 7.37
C GLY A 219 -2.57 -2.48 6.87
N SER A 220 -2.69 -1.53 7.79
CA SER A 220 -2.83 -0.13 7.42
C SER A 220 -1.64 0.35 6.58
N SER A 221 -1.84 1.43 5.84
CA SER A 221 -0.79 2.02 5.01
C SER A 221 0.50 2.28 5.80
N GLU A 222 0.39 2.72 7.06
CA GLU A 222 1.53 2.94 7.96
C GLU A 222 2.24 1.63 8.31
N ILE A 223 1.46 0.58 8.65
CA ILE A 223 2.02 -0.75 8.97
C ILE A 223 2.65 -1.38 7.73
N MET A 224 2.07 -1.19 6.54
CA MET A 224 2.69 -1.68 5.30
C MET A 224 4.04 -1.00 5.04
N ARG A 225 4.16 0.30 5.26
CA ARG A 225 5.45 1.00 5.16
C ARG A 225 6.50 0.42 6.10
N LEU A 226 6.14 0.14 7.35
CA LEU A 226 7.07 -0.46 8.32
C LEU A 226 7.45 -1.90 7.95
N PHE A 227 6.48 -2.69 7.47
CA PHE A 227 6.74 -4.05 7.01
C PHE A 227 7.71 -4.06 5.81
N ILE A 228 7.45 -3.24 4.79
CA ILE A 228 8.30 -3.12 3.60
C ILE A 228 9.71 -2.62 3.99
N ALA A 229 9.80 -1.62 4.87
CA ALA A 229 11.07 -1.12 5.36
C ALA A 229 11.88 -2.20 6.07
N ARG A 230 11.23 -3.01 6.92
CA ARG A 230 11.86 -4.13 7.62
C ARG A 230 12.43 -5.17 6.64
N GLU A 231 11.64 -5.57 5.65
CA GLU A 231 12.09 -6.51 4.63
C GLU A 231 13.27 -5.94 3.81
N ALA A 232 13.21 -4.64 3.48
CA ALA A 232 14.28 -3.96 2.74
C ALA A 232 15.63 -3.91 3.51
N VAL A 233 15.60 -3.79 4.83
CA VAL A 233 16.83 -3.78 5.66
C VAL A 233 17.30 -5.17 6.06
N ASP A 234 16.56 -6.24 5.82
CA ASP A 234 16.87 -7.59 6.32
C ASP A 234 18.27 -8.07 5.89
N THR A 235 18.66 -7.85 4.63
CA THR A 235 20.00 -8.18 4.14
C THR A 235 21.09 -7.46 4.94
N HIS A 236 20.90 -6.20 5.26
CA HIS A 236 21.85 -5.41 6.05
C HIS A 236 21.89 -5.87 7.50
N MET A 237 20.73 -6.25 8.06
CA MET A 237 20.65 -6.81 9.42
C MET A 237 21.34 -8.16 9.54
N ARG A 238 21.29 -9.01 8.51
CA ARG A 238 22.05 -10.28 8.48
C ARG A 238 23.56 -10.04 8.45
N VAL A 239 24.01 -8.99 7.78
CA VAL A 239 25.44 -8.67 7.65
C VAL A 239 25.97 -7.90 8.85
N ALA A 240 25.26 -6.88 9.32
CA ALA A 240 25.74 -5.93 10.31
C ALA A 240 24.97 -5.94 11.65
N GLY A 241 23.90 -6.74 11.78
CA GLY A 241 23.04 -6.75 12.96
C GLY A 241 23.78 -7.10 14.26
N ALA A 242 24.76 -8.01 14.20
CA ALA A 242 25.58 -8.36 15.35
C ALA A 242 26.38 -7.18 15.91
N LEU A 243 26.66 -6.14 15.12
CA LEU A 243 27.39 -4.95 15.58
C LEU A 243 26.53 -4.08 16.51
N ILE A 244 25.24 -4.04 16.26
CA ILE A 244 24.28 -3.19 16.99
C ILE A 244 23.54 -3.94 18.11
N ASP A 245 23.63 -5.27 18.15
CA ASP A 245 23.01 -6.08 19.21
C ASP A 245 23.87 -5.98 20.50
N PRO A 246 23.31 -5.43 21.60
CA PRO A 246 24.02 -5.32 22.87
C PRO A 246 24.34 -6.67 23.52
N LYS A 247 23.64 -7.75 23.13
CA LYS A 247 23.80 -9.09 23.68
C LYS A 247 24.98 -9.86 23.07
N VAL A 248 25.55 -9.37 21.96
CA VAL A 248 26.67 -10.03 21.28
C VAL A 248 27.99 -9.68 21.96
N PRO A 249 28.82 -10.68 22.34
CA PRO A 249 30.14 -10.48 22.96
C PRO A 249 31.10 -9.66 22.08
N ALA A 250 31.99 -8.87 22.69
CA ALA A 250 32.92 -7.99 21.97
C ALA A 250 33.78 -8.71 20.92
N GLY A 251 34.29 -9.93 21.22
CA GLY A 251 35.08 -10.71 20.26
C GLY A 251 34.30 -11.08 18.99
N GLN A 252 33.01 -11.41 19.13
CA GLN A 252 32.16 -11.70 17.98
C GLN A 252 31.82 -10.42 17.20
N LYS A 253 31.74 -9.26 17.84
CA LYS A 253 31.57 -7.97 17.15
C LYS A 253 32.74 -7.62 16.26
N VAL A 254 33.99 -7.94 16.64
CA VAL A 254 35.18 -7.75 15.78
C VAL A 254 35.05 -8.57 14.50
N THR A 255 34.69 -9.84 14.61
CA THR A 255 34.46 -10.70 13.45
C THR A 255 33.32 -10.18 12.56
N ALA A 256 32.22 -9.74 13.17
CA ALA A 256 31.11 -9.13 12.46
C ALA A 256 31.52 -7.84 11.76
N LEU A 257 32.36 -7.01 12.37
CA LEU A 257 32.89 -5.78 11.76
C LEU A 257 33.73 -6.08 10.51
N LEU A 258 34.60 -7.07 10.55
CA LEU A 258 35.41 -7.47 9.40
C LEU A 258 34.53 -8.00 8.26
N LYS A 259 33.54 -8.84 8.56
CA LYS A 259 32.58 -9.34 7.57
C LYS A 259 31.73 -8.21 6.96
N ALA A 260 31.21 -7.31 7.78
CA ALA A 260 30.45 -6.16 7.31
C ALA A 260 31.33 -5.21 6.49
N GLY A 261 32.56 -4.94 6.93
CA GLY A 261 33.52 -4.14 6.19
C GLY A 261 33.82 -4.70 4.81
N ALA A 262 34.10 -5.98 4.69
CA ALA A 262 34.32 -6.67 3.43
C ALA A 262 33.08 -6.59 2.51
N PHE A 263 31.88 -6.89 3.06
CA PHE A 263 30.63 -6.78 2.31
C PHE A 263 30.41 -5.38 1.75
N TYR A 264 30.50 -4.34 2.58
CA TYR A 264 30.23 -2.96 2.16
C TYR A 264 31.33 -2.40 1.26
N ALA A 265 32.58 -2.81 1.41
CA ALA A 265 33.68 -2.43 0.52
C ALA A 265 33.43 -2.84 -0.93
N PHE A 266 32.73 -3.97 -1.17
CA PHE A 266 32.33 -4.41 -2.51
C PHE A 266 30.95 -3.91 -2.92
N TRP A 267 29.99 -3.90 -1.99
CA TRP A 267 28.59 -3.57 -2.29
C TRP A 267 28.40 -2.08 -2.58
N TYR A 268 28.99 -1.20 -1.76
CA TYR A 268 28.75 0.24 -1.88
C TYR A 268 29.32 0.86 -3.18
N PRO A 269 30.54 0.57 -3.63
CA PRO A 269 31.05 1.08 -4.90
C PRO A 269 30.23 0.62 -6.11
N LYS A 270 29.70 -0.61 -6.11
CA LYS A 270 28.84 -1.12 -7.19
C LYS A 270 27.59 -0.27 -7.40
N LEU A 271 27.12 0.41 -6.37
CA LEU A 271 25.96 1.30 -6.49
C LEU A 271 26.24 2.60 -7.27
N TRP A 272 27.53 2.90 -7.51
CA TRP A 272 27.96 4.03 -8.35
C TRP A 272 28.26 3.62 -9.79
N LEU A 273 28.60 2.35 -10.02
CA LEU A 273 29.07 1.80 -11.30
C LEU A 273 27.91 1.23 -12.14
N GLY A 274 26.86 2.00 -12.39
CA GLY A 274 25.66 1.52 -13.07
C GLY A 274 25.58 1.85 -14.55
N VAL A 275 26.41 1.24 -15.43
CA VAL A 275 26.44 1.51 -16.89
C VAL A 275 25.05 1.33 -17.53
N ARG A 276 24.29 0.29 -17.16
CA ARG A 276 22.95 0.01 -17.69
C ARG A 276 21.97 1.17 -17.44
N GLY A 277 22.13 1.90 -16.33
CA GLY A 277 21.32 3.08 -16.02
C GLY A 277 21.55 4.27 -16.96
N TRP A 278 22.59 4.24 -17.80
CA TRP A 278 22.90 5.29 -18.78
C TRP A 278 22.63 4.85 -20.21
N PHE A 279 22.98 3.63 -20.58
CA PHE A 279 22.98 3.13 -21.97
C PHE A 279 22.03 1.93 -22.19
N GLY A 280 21.48 1.32 -21.13
CA GLY A 280 20.57 0.18 -21.24
C GLY A 280 19.16 0.54 -21.66
N PHE A 281 18.31 -0.51 -21.72
CA PHE A 281 16.87 -0.41 -21.93
C PHE A 281 16.46 0.13 -23.32
N GLY A 282 17.31 0.01 -24.35
CA GLY A 282 17.00 0.44 -25.70
C GLY A 282 15.73 -0.20 -26.27
N GLU A 283 15.42 -1.42 -25.87
CA GLU A 283 14.22 -2.17 -26.22
C GLU A 283 12.91 -1.46 -25.86
N PHE A 284 12.91 -0.61 -24.83
CA PHE A 284 11.75 0.18 -24.43
C PHE A 284 11.50 1.43 -25.31
N GLY A 285 12.38 1.73 -26.28
CA GLY A 285 12.22 2.87 -27.18
C GLY A 285 12.04 4.19 -26.41
N ARG A 286 10.93 4.89 -26.64
CA ARG A 286 10.64 6.18 -25.98
C ARG A 286 10.46 6.08 -24.46
N LEU A 287 10.22 4.90 -23.89
CA LEU A 287 10.13 4.68 -22.45
C LEU A 287 11.49 4.35 -21.80
N ALA A 288 12.54 4.13 -22.61
CA ALA A 288 13.88 3.83 -22.10
C ALA A 288 14.43 4.85 -21.08
N PRO A 289 14.22 6.17 -21.22
CA PRO A 289 14.64 7.15 -20.21
C PRO A 289 14.04 6.91 -18.84
N HIS A 290 12.79 6.41 -18.74
CA HIS A 290 12.14 6.08 -17.48
C HIS A 290 12.75 4.83 -16.85
N MET A 291 13.04 3.81 -17.63
CA MET A 291 13.70 2.58 -17.13
C MET A 291 15.14 2.87 -16.65
N ARG A 292 15.88 3.72 -17.37
CA ARG A 292 17.20 4.21 -16.92
C ARG A 292 17.09 5.02 -15.62
N TYR A 293 16.04 5.82 -15.48
CA TYR A 293 15.76 6.56 -14.24
C TYR A 293 15.51 5.59 -13.09
N VAL A 294 14.68 4.56 -13.29
CA VAL A 294 14.42 3.52 -12.28
C VAL A 294 15.72 2.88 -11.82
N GLU A 295 16.57 2.45 -12.75
CA GLU A 295 17.86 1.81 -12.42
C GLU A 295 18.76 2.73 -11.58
N ARG A 296 18.94 4.00 -12.00
CA ARG A 296 19.77 4.96 -11.25
C ARG A 296 19.17 5.29 -9.87
N SER A 297 17.85 5.48 -9.81
CA SER A 297 17.15 5.83 -8.57
C SER A 297 17.08 4.67 -7.60
N SER A 298 16.98 3.42 -8.06
CA SER A 298 17.09 2.23 -7.20
C SER A 298 18.46 2.15 -6.53
N ARG A 299 19.54 2.44 -7.24
CA ARG A 299 20.89 2.53 -6.67
C ARG A 299 21.02 3.70 -5.68
N ARG A 300 20.41 4.85 -6.00
CA ARG A 300 20.34 6.00 -5.09
C ARG A 300 19.55 5.64 -3.83
N LEU A 301 18.44 4.92 -3.97
CA LEU A 301 17.63 4.46 -2.83
C LEU A 301 18.43 3.53 -1.92
N ALA A 302 19.16 2.57 -2.49
CA ALA A 302 20.02 1.67 -1.71
C ALA A 302 21.13 2.45 -0.94
N ARG A 303 21.77 3.45 -1.58
CA ARG A 303 22.72 4.34 -0.88
C ARG A 303 22.05 5.17 0.21
N SER A 304 20.87 5.73 -0.07
CA SER A 304 20.11 6.53 0.91
C SER A 304 19.72 5.70 2.12
N LEU A 305 19.27 4.46 1.92
CA LEU A 305 18.98 3.53 3.01
C LEU A 305 20.22 3.27 3.86
N PHE A 306 21.34 2.97 3.22
CA PHE A 306 22.64 2.77 3.91
C PHE A 306 23.03 4.01 4.72
N HIS A 307 22.93 5.21 4.15
CA HIS A 307 23.25 6.45 4.86
C HIS A 307 22.30 6.69 6.06
N CYS A 308 21.01 6.39 5.92
CA CYS A 308 20.06 6.44 7.03
C CYS A 308 20.43 5.44 8.14
N MET A 309 20.85 4.22 7.78
CA MET A 309 21.32 3.23 8.75
C MET A 309 22.55 3.70 9.50
N VAL A 310 23.53 4.26 8.80
CA VAL A 310 24.74 4.81 9.42
C VAL A 310 24.42 6.01 10.33
N ARG A 311 23.56 6.94 9.85
CA ARG A 311 23.22 8.16 10.58
C ARG A 311 22.41 7.90 11.84
N PHE A 312 21.42 7.01 11.77
CA PHE A 312 20.45 6.80 12.84
C PHE A 312 20.73 5.53 13.66
N GLY A 313 21.52 4.61 13.14
CA GLY A 313 21.82 3.35 13.81
C GLY A 313 20.57 2.61 14.29
N PRO A 314 20.55 2.09 15.54
CA PRO A 314 19.36 1.43 16.11
C PRO A 314 18.13 2.33 16.23
N MET A 315 18.31 3.65 16.22
CA MET A 315 17.19 4.60 16.29
C MET A 315 16.42 4.72 14.98
N LEU A 316 16.92 4.15 13.86
CA LEU A 316 16.24 4.19 12.57
C LEU A 316 14.84 3.55 12.66
N GLU A 317 14.68 2.48 13.42
CA GLU A 317 13.38 1.83 13.64
C GLU A 317 12.31 2.79 14.20
N LYS A 318 12.72 3.78 15.00
CA LYS A 318 11.84 4.80 15.57
C LYS A 318 11.61 5.99 14.62
N ARG A 319 12.37 6.09 13.53
CA ARG A 319 12.25 7.16 12.52
C ARG A 319 11.30 6.75 11.39
N GLN A 320 10.05 6.48 11.75
CA GLN A 320 9.05 5.91 10.84
C GLN A 320 8.76 6.80 9.62
N ALA A 321 8.82 8.13 9.77
CA ALA A 321 8.67 9.07 8.65
C ALA A 321 9.79 8.91 7.60
N VAL A 322 11.04 8.73 8.04
CA VAL A 322 12.19 8.46 7.15
C VAL A 322 12.01 7.11 6.44
N LEU A 323 11.64 6.06 7.19
CA LEU A 323 11.37 4.74 6.63
C LEU A 323 10.23 4.79 5.62
N GLY A 324 9.16 5.52 5.92
CA GLY A 324 8.02 5.72 5.02
C GLY A 324 8.45 6.33 3.68
N ARG A 325 9.27 7.39 3.68
CA ARG A 325 9.77 8.01 2.44
C ARG A 325 10.60 7.06 1.60
N LEU A 326 11.49 6.27 2.23
CA LEU A 326 12.28 5.25 1.51
C LEU A 326 11.40 4.21 0.83
N VAL A 327 10.36 3.74 1.53
CA VAL A 327 9.38 2.79 1.00
C VAL A 327 8.57 3.39 -0.15
N GLU A 328 8.10 4.62 0.00
CA GLU A 328 7.34 5.32 -1.04
C GLU A 328 8.16 5.53 -2.31
N ILE A 329 9.46 5.85 -2.19
CA ILE A 329 10.38 5.87 -3.33
C ILE A 329 10.42 4.51 -4.01
N GLY A 330 10.61 3.43 -3.25
CA GLY A 330 10.64 2.06 -3.79
C GLY A 330 9.35 1.67 -4.51
N ALA A 331 8.20 2.00 -3.93
CA ALA A 331 6.89 1.70 -4.52
C ALA A 331 6.64 2.48 -5.82
N GLU A 332 7.01 3.76 -5.89
CA GLU A 332 6.92 4.56 -7.12
C GLU A 332 7.86 4.01 -8.21
N LEU A 333 9.07 3.62 -7.86
CA LEU A 333 10.01 3.03 -8.82
C LEU A 333 9.49 1.68 -9.36
N LEU A 334 8.89 0.85 -8.51
CA LEU A 334 8.22 -0.39 -8.92
C LEU A 334 7.08 -0.09 -9.89
N ALA A 335 6.24 0.89 -9.58
CA ALA A 335 5.12 1.27 -10.41
C ALA A 335 5.56 1.83 -11.78
N ILE A 336 6.63 2.63 -11.84
CA ILE A 336 7.21 3.10 -13.13
C ILE A 336 7.70 1.89 -13.95
N ALA A 337 8.45 0.97 -13.34
CA ALA A 337 8.96 -0.21 -14.02
C ALA A 337 7.83 -1.10 -14.55
N ALA A 338 6.80 -1.35 -13.74
CA ALA A 338 5.64 -2.13 -14.10
C ALA A 338 4.86 -1.50 -15.27
N ALA A 339 4.57 -0.19 -15.18
CA ALA A 339 3.84 0.55 -16.22
C ALA A 339 4.60 0.55 -17.56
N CYS A 340 5.91 0.83 -17.54
CA CYS A 340 6.74 0.78 -18.74
C CYS A 340 6.83 -0.63 -19.34
N SER A 341 6.97 -1.67 -18.50
CA SER A 341 7.04 -3.07 -18.95
C SER A 341 5.71 -3.53 -19.57
N ARG A 342 4.58 -3.18 -18.94
CA ARG A 342 3.25 -3.47 -19.50
C ARG A 342 3.05 -2.78 -20.83
N ALA A 343 3.37 -1.49 -20.93
CA ALA A 343 3.25 -0.74 -22.17
C ALA A 343 4.14 -1.34 -23.28
N HIS A 344 5.37 -1.72 -22.97
CA HIS A 344 6.26 -2.39 -23.90
C HIS A 344 5.67 -3.72 -24.40
N ALA A 345 5.16 -4.55 -23.50
CA ALA A 345 4.53 -5.81 -23.87
C ALA A 345 3.27 -5.63 -24.76
N MET A 346 2.45 -4.61 -24.48
CA MET A 346 1.28 -4.28 -25.28
C MET A 346 1.67 -3.78 -26.68
N LEU A 347 2.67 -2.91 -26.77
CA LEU A 347 3.20 -2.39 -28.06
C LEU A 347 3.87 -3.49 -28.89
N THR A 348 4.52 -4.47 -28.26
CA THR A 348 5.09 -5.62 -28.96
C THR A 348 4.02 -6.47 -29.60
N LYS A 349 2.86 -6.63 -28.93
CA LYS A 349 1.70 -7.37 -29.47
C LYS A 349 0.95 -6.57 -30.54
N ASN A 350 0.80 -5.26 -30.35
CA ASN A 350 0.10 -4.38 -31.29
C ASN A 350 0.85 -3.05 -31.43
N PRO A 351 1.80 -2.90 -32.37
CA PRO A 351 2.60 -1.69 -32.54
C PRO A 351 1.79 -0.46 -32.97
N ARG A 352 0.57 -0.64 -33.49
CA ARG A 352 -0.30 0.48 -33.93
C ARG A 352 -1.01 1.16 -32.76
N GLU A 353 -1.18 0.46 -31.63
CA GLU A 353 -1.84 0.97 -30.44
C GLU A 353 -0.86 1.79 -29.59
N THR A 354 -0.88 3.11 -29.68
CA THR A 354 0.09 3.98 -29.00
C THR A 354 -0.36 4.41 -27.60
N GLY A 355 -1.63 4.20 -27.24
CA GLY A 355 -2.20 4.59 -25.94
C GLY A 355 -1.44 4.07 -24.71
N PRO A 356 -1.01 2.81 -24.68
CA PRO A 356 -0.22 2.27 -23.54
C PRO A 356 1.08 3.04 -23.28
N ARG A 357 1.75 3.47 -24.36
CA ARG A 357 2.98 4.27 -24.25
C ARG A 357 2.69 5.65 -23.66
N GLU A 358 1.65 6.31 -24.14
CA GLU A 358 1.23 7.63 -23.66
C GLU A 358 0.90 7.59 -22.16
N LEU A 359 0.10 6.63 -21.72
CA LEU A 359 -0.26 6.46 -20.32
C LEU A 359 0.95 6.16 -19.42
N ALA A 360 1.84 5.27 -19.87
CA ALA A 360 3.05 4.94 -19.13
C ALA A 360 4.02 6.13 -19.04
N ASP A 361 4.14 6.92 -20.12
CA ASP A 361 5.01 8.10 -20.17
C ASP A 361 4.50 9.19 -19.21
N VAL A 362 3.23 9.55 -19.27
CA VAL A 362 2.60 10.52 -18.36
C VAL A 362 2.73 10.09 -16.92
N PHE A 363 2.42 8.81 -16.61
CA PHE A 363 2.57 8.27 -15.27
C PHE A 363 4.02 8.38 -14.78
N ALA A 364 4.97 7.93 -15.60
CA ALA A 364 6.38 7.92 -15.22
C ALA A 364 6.95 9.33 -15.01
N GLN A 365 6.54 10.32 -15.81
CA GLN A 365 6.92 11.72 -15.60
C GLN A 365 6.43 12.23 -14.24
N GLN A 366 5.16 12.03 -13.91
CA GLN A 366 4.58 12.46 -12.63
C GLN A 366 5.20 11.71 -11.44
N ALA A 367 5.41 10.40 -11.56
CA ALA A 367 6.01 9.58 -10.52
C ALA A 367 7.47 9.99 -10.24
N ARG A 368 8.24 10.33 -11.28
CA ARG A 368 9.61 10.84 -11.11
C ARG A 368 9.66 12.13 -10.29
N LEU A 369 8.73 13.07 -10.49
CA LEU A 369 8.64 14.28 -9.68
C LEU A 369 8.38 13.93 -8.19
N ARG A 370 7.46 13.00 -7.93
CA ARG A 370 7.20 12.54 -6.56
C ARG A 370 8.42 11.85 -5.94
N VAL A 371 9.13 11.04 -6.70
CA VAL A 371 10.38 10.37 -6.24
C VAL A 371 11.47 11.39 -5.90
N GLU A 372 11.71 12.39 -6.74
CA GLU A 372 12.72 13.42 -6.46
C GLU A 372 12.36 14.24 -5.22
N GLN A 373 11.08 14.60 -5.06
CA GLN A 373 10.62 15.29 -3.85
C GLN A 373 10.88 14.44 -2.59
N LYS A 374 10.59 13.13 -2.64
CA LYS A 374 10.83 12.22 -1.51
C LYS A 374 12.33 12.07 -1.20
N PHE A 375 13.19 12.02 -2.20
CA PHE A 375 14.63 12.02 -1.99
C PHE A 375 15.14 13.31 -1.35
N HIS A 376 14.58 14.46 -1.73
CA HIS A 376 14.85 15.74 -1.09
C HIS A 376 14.42 15.72 0.39
N ASP A 377 13.19 15.27 0.64
CA ASP A 377 12.57 15.25 1.97
C ASP A 377 13.22 14.27 2.96
N LEU A 378 14.05 13.33 2.48
CA LEU A 378 14.83 12.48 3.38
C LEU A 378 15.81 13.31 4.25
N TRP A 379 16.30 14.41 3.70
CA TRP A 379 17.35 15.22 4.34
C TRP A 379 16.89 16.62 4.72
N HIS A 380 15.84 17.12 4.08
CA HIS A 380 15.25 18.45 4.29
C HIS A 380 13.79 18.27 4.72
N ASN A 381 13.57 18.19 6.04
CA ASN A 381 12.25 17.93 6.59
C ASN A 381 12.07 18.56 7.97
N THR A 382 10.83 18.57 8.45
CA THR A 382 10.42 19.07 9.75
C THR A 382 10.09 17.97 10.76
N ASP A 383 10.51 16.73 10.53
CA ASP A 383 10.09 15.55 11.29
C ASP A 383 10.25 15.73 12.82
N THR A 384 11.39 16.28 13.24
CA THR A 384 11.66 16.47 14.68
C THR A 384 10.73 17.52 15.28
N ALA A 385 10.55 18.66 14.61
CA ALA A 385 9.66 19.71 15.07
C ALA A 385 8.20 19.22 15.12
N THR A 386 7.74 18.56 14.04
CA THR A 386 6.39 17.98 13.96
C THR A 386 6.16 16.94 15.05
N TYR A 387 7.14 16.06 15.31
CA TYR A 387 7.04 15.06 16.38
C TYR A 387 6.96 15.73 17.77
N THR A 388 7.75 16.77 18.01
CA THR A 388 7.70 17.53 19.26
C THR A 388 6.35 18.21 19.44
N THR A 389 5.84 18.87 18.38
CA THR A 389 4.51 19.49 18.40
C THR A 389 3.41 18.45 18.69
N ALA A 390 3.47 17.27 18.07
CA ALA A 390 2.52 16.18 18.36
C ALA A 390 2.55 15.76 19.85
N ARG A 391 3.75 15.70 20.46
CA ARG A 391 3.88 15.45 21.91
C ARG A 391 3.20 16.54 22.73
N HIS A 392 3.41 17.80 22.39
CA HIS A 392 2.75 18.93 23.07
C HIS A 392 1.22 18.89 22.93
N VAL A 393 0.67 18.46 21.77
CA VAL A 393 -0.78 18.23 21.60
C VAL A 393 -1.26 17.16 22.59
N LEU A 394 -0.53 16.02 22.67
CA LEU A 394 -0.89 14.92 23.57
C LEU A 394 -0.75 15.26 25.06
N ASP A 395 0.11 16.23 25.39
CA ASP A 395 0.33 16.74 26.74
C ASP A 395 -0.53 17.99 27.06
N ASP A 396 -1.62 18.22 26.30
CA ASP A 396 -2.62 19.30 26.46
C ASP A 396 -2.09 20.74 26.30
N HIS A 397 -0.84 20.96 25.81
CA HIS A 397 -0.26 22.30 25.68
C HIS A 397 -1.05 23.23 24.74
N PHE A 398 -1.76 22.65 23.78
CA PHE A 398 -2.54 23.41 22.78
C PHE A 398 -4.05 23.24 22.95
N ARG A 399 -4.53 22.92 24.15
CA ARG A 399 -5.94 22.70 24.40
C ARG A 399 -6.82 23.89 24.03
N TRP A 400 -6.26 25.10 24.05
CA TRP A 400 -6.90 26.33 23.58
C TRP A 400 -7.34 26.28 22.10
N LEU A 401 -6.71 25.44 21.27
CA LEU A 401 -7.13 25.21 19.87
C LEU A 401 -8.51 24.52 19.78
N GLU A 402 -8.94 23.85 20.84
CA GLU A 402 -10.24 23.17 20.93
C GLU A 402 -11.34 24.07 21.48
N GLU A 403 -11.02 25.32 21.83
CA GLU A 403 -12.00 26.30 22.30
C GLU A 403 -12.95 26.70 21.16
N GLY A 404 -14.19 26.94 21.49
CA GLY A 404 -15.23 27.33 20.53
C GLY A 404 -15.89 26.19 19.75
N ILE A 405 -15.50 24.92 19.97
CA ILE A 405 -16.24 23.78 19.44
C ILE A 405 -17.53 23.59 20.24
N VAL A 406 -18.63 23.24 19.53
CA VAL A 406 -19.89 22.86 20.18
C VAL A 406 -19.69 21.47 20.79
N ARG A 407 -19.88 21.36 22.10
CA ARG A 407 -19.88 20.08 22.82
C ARG A 407 -21.35 19.65 22.99
N GLU A 408 -21.66 18.40 22.53
CA GLU A 408 -22.94 17.77 22.81
C GLU A 408 -23.08 17.42 24.28
#